data_794d515b2b1873125d287ea0466fe519
#
_entry.id   794d515b2b1873125d287ea0466fe519
#
_cell.length_a   1.000
_cell.length_b   1.000
_cell.length_c   1.000
_cell.angle_alpha   90.00
_cell.angle_beta   90.00
_cell.angle_gamma   90.00
#
_symmetry.space_group_name_H-M   'P 1'
#
loop_
_entity.id
_entity.type
_entity.pdbx_description
1 polymer ?
#
loop_
_entity_poly.entity_id
_entity_poly.type
_entity_poly.pdbx_seq_one_letter_code
_entity_poly.pdbx_strand_id
1 'polypeptide(L)'
;QGGVLISTKSAFVDDPANDNKSGGYELMLQPNGWARATFCVGNGGNEPKWVNTQLQAGEWAKLSMVIDGNKLICYKNGEKTVEETFSAPIAVGTGDLTLGANPNWVDGEKFQGMITDVRIWTVARTEEEIKSDLNYYFASKKENLFLNWNMQEGEGTTLKNLMHSSRNQASIVLINDMDET
;
A
#
# COMPACT_ATOMS: atom_id res chain seq x y z
N GLN A 1 10.78 -7.78 -12.64
CA GLN A 1 9.86 -6.71 -13.03
C GLN A 1 9.22 -6.14 -11.76
N GLY A 2 9.16 -4.80 -11.66
CA GLY A 2 8.60 -4.12 -10.49
C GLY A 2 7.11 -3.83 -10.65
N GLY A 3 6.54 -3.02 -9.74
CA GLY A 3 5.18 -2.52 -9.84
C GLY A 3 4.61 -2.07 -8.50
N VAL A 4 3.56 -1.28 -8.55
CA VAL A 4 2.86 -0.78 -7.36
C VAL A 4 2.02 -1.88 -6.74
N LEU A 5 2.20 -2.14 -5.46
CA LEU A 5 1.37 -3.07 -4.69
C LEU A 5 0.11 -2.38 -4.15
N ILE A 6 0.29 -1.24 -3.49
CA ILE A 6 -0.78 -0.42 -2.94
C ILE A 6 -0.36 1.06 -2.96
N SER A 7 -1.27 1.96 -3.32
CA SER A 7 -1.02 3.39 -3.36
C SER A 7 -2.24 4.21 -2.97
N THR A 8 -2.01 5.30 -2.25
CA THR A 8 -2.96 6.41 -2.04
C THR A 8 -2.39 7.72 -2.56
N LYS A 9 -1.29 7.66 -3.31
CA LYS A 9 -0.68 8.87 -3.86
C LYS A 9 -1.59 9.49 -4.91
N SER A 10 -1.88 10.76 -4.73
CA SER A 10 -2.33 11.61 -5.83
C SER A 10 -1.19 11.79 -6.85
N ALA A 11 -1.52 12.07 -8.11
CA ALA A 11 -0.53 12.29 -9.15
C ALA A 11 0.61 13.19 -8.66
N PHE A 12 1.86 12.80 -8.94
CA PHE A 12 2.94 13.78 -9.00
C PHE A 12 2.61 14.72 -10.16
N VAL A 13 1.91 15.78 -9.89
CA VAL A 13 1.84 16.86 -10.84
C VAL A 13 3.11 17.66 -10.61
N ASP A 14 4.09 17.52 -11.50
CA ASP A 14 5.15 18.50 -11.70
C ASP A 14 4.52 19.81 -12.20
N ASP A 15 3.61 20.36 -11.44
CA ASP A 15 3.01 21.65 -11.68
C ASP A 15 3.62 22.63 -10.68
N PRO A 16 4.58 23.43 -11.11
CA PRO A 16 5.19 24.45 -10.26
C PRO A 16 4.18 25.51 -9.77
N ALA A 17 2.98 25.57 -10.35
CA ALA A 17 1.89 26.44 -9.91
C ALA A 17 1.01 25.79 -8.83
N ASN A 18 1.11 24.48 -8.62
CA ASN A 18 0.24 23.72 -7.71
C ASN A 18 0.98 23.12 -6.50
N ASP A 19 2.14 23.69 -6.16
CA ASP A 19 2.86 23.46 -4.89
C ASP A 19 3.06 21.99 -4.53
N ASN A 20 3.35 21.13 -5.53
CA ASN A 20 3.74 19.70 -5.45
C ASN A 20 3.19 18.93 -4.24
N LYS A 21 1.91 19.09 -3.91
CA LYS A 21 1.27 18.49 -2.73
C LYS A 21 0.84 17.05 -3.01
N SER A 22 1.79 16.17 -3.12
CA SER A 22 1.53 14.73 -3.21
C SER A 22 1.59 14.09 -1.82
N GLY A 23 0.53 14.27 -1.04
CA GLY A 23 0.37 13.48 0.18
C GLY A 23 0.11 12.00 -0.15
N GLY A 24 0.15 11.15 0.87
CA GLY A 24 -0.15 9.75 0.75
C GLY A 24 1.07 8.83 0.83
N TYR A 25 0.80 7.56 0.69
CA TYR A 25 1.82 6.51 0.74
C TYR A 25 1.69 5.56 -0.45
N GLU A 26 2.76 4.86 -0.71
CA GLU A 26 2.83 3.84 -1.73
C GLU A 26 3.78 2.74 -1.30
N LEU A 27 3.39 1.50 -1.51
CA LEU A 27 4.25 0.34 -1.40
C LEU A 27 4.40 -0.27 -2.79
N MET A 28 5.62 -0.35 -3.27
CA MET A 28 5.94 -0.85 -4.60
C MET A 28 7.05 -1.89 -4.57
N LEU A 29 7.03 -2.82 -5.51
CA LEU A 29 8.16 -3.71 -5.78
C LEU A 29 9.04 -3.07 -6.85
N GLN A 30 10.33 -2.98 -6.58
CA GLN A 30 11.31 -2.52 -7.56
C GLN A 30 11.87 -3.68 -8.40
N PRO A 31 12.36 -3.43 -9.61
CA PRO A 31 12.92 -4.47 -10.48
C PRO A 31 14.08 -5.25 -9.85
N ASN A 32 14.77 -4.67 -8.89
CA ASN A 32 15.90 -5.29 -8.16
C ASN A 32 15.46 -6.19 -6.98
N GLY A 33 14.14 -6.41 -6.80
CA GLY A 33 13.61 -7.25 -5.74
C GLY A 33 13.42 -6.55 -4.39
N TRP A 34 13.56 -5.22 -4.33
CA TRP A 34 13.28 -4.46 -3.11
C TRP A 34 11.83 -3.99 -3.08
N ALA A 35 11.14 -4.23 -1.97
CA ALA A 35 9.91 -3.52 -1.67
C ALA A 35 10.27 -2.13 -1.11
N ARG A 36 9.76 -1.11 -1.75
CA ARG A 36 9.93 0.29 -1.35
C ARG A 36 8.63 0.83 -0.80
N ALA A 37 8.65 1.32 0.43
CA ALA A 37 7.60 2.16 0.98
C ALA A 37 7.99 3.62 0.72
N THR A 38 7.16 4.35 0.00
CA THR A 38 7.34 5.77 -0.31
C THR A 38 6.18 6.56 0.29
N PHE A 39 6.47 7.74 0.81
CA PHE A 39 5.49 8.63 1.42
C PHE A 39 6.04 10.06 1.38
N CYS A 40 5.21 11.02 1.70
CA CYS A 40 5.60 12.41 1.78
C CYS A 40 5.48 12.92 3.21
N VAL A 41 6.37 13.79 3.63
CA VAL A 41 6.37 14.40 4.97
C VAL A 41 6.21 15.91 4.89
N GLY A 42 5.81 16.52 6.01
CA GLY A 42 5.66 17.97 6.16
C GLY A 42 4.30 18.50 5.70
N ASN A 43 4.06 19.76 5.96
CA ASN A 43 2.84 20.46 5.58
C ASN A 43 2.75 20.53 4.05
N GLY A 44 1.75 19.85 3.50
CA GLY A 44 1.53 19.79 2.05
C GLY A 44 2.25 18.65 1.33
N GLY A 45 3.02 17.80 2.04
CA GLY A 45 3.61 16.60 1.44
C GLY A 45 4.72 16.86 0.42
N ASN A 46 5.49 17.94 0.59
CA ASN A 46 6.47 18.38 -0.41
C ASN A 46 7.80 17.63 -0.36
N GLU A 47 8.02 16.77 0.63
CA GLU A 47 9.27 16.07 0.81
C GLU A 47 9.10 14.57 0.70
N PRO A 48 9.39 13.94 -0.46
CA PRO A 48 9.30 12.50 -0.60
C PRO A 48 10.38 11.80 0.22
N LYS A 49 9.98 10.75 0.91
CA LYS A 49 10.85 9.85 1.69
C LYS A 49 10.53 8.42 1.33
N TRP A 50 11.50 7.53 1.53
CA TRP A 50 11.33 6.10 1.28
C TRP A 50 12.20 5.25 2.18
N VAL A 51 11.74 4.04 2.42
CA VAL A 51 12.50 2.96 3.04
C VAL A 51 12.37 1.70 2.19
N ASN A 52 13.36 0.81 2.27
CA ASN A 52 13.39 -0.39 1.46
C ASN A 52 13.47 -1.64 2.32
N THR A 53 12.77 -2.69 1.89
CA THR A 53 12.81 -4.04 2.47
C THR A 53 13.11 -5.05 1.37
N GLN A 54 14.09 -5.91 1.55
CA GLN A 54 14.47 -6.90 0.54
C GLN A 54 13.47 -8.05 0.48
N LEU A 55 12.98 -8.37 -0.72
CA LEU A 55 12.14 -9.51 -1.02
C LEU A 55 12.90 -10.54 -1.85
N GLN A 56 12.35 -11.74 -1.90
CA GLN A 56 12.85 -12.84 -2.72
C GLN A 56 11.81 -13.17 -3.80
N ALA A 57 12.23 -13.18 -5.05
CA ALA A 57 11.32 -13.49 -6.15
C ALA A 57 10.83 -14.94 -6.06
N GLY A 58 9.56 -15.16 -6.40
CA GLY A 58 8.94 -16.49 -6.35
C GLY A 58 8.47 -16.95 -4.97
N GLU A 59 8.64 -16.11 -3.94
CA GLU A 59 8.17 -16.40 -2.59
C GLU A 59 7.04 -15.46 -2.16
N TRP A 60 6.08 -16.02 -1.42
CA TRP A 60 5.10 -15.21 -0.73
C TRP A 60 5.75 -14.46 0.44
N ALA A 61 5.46 -13.18 0.54
CA ALA A 61 5.88 -12.37 1.67
C ALA A 61 4.71 -11.52 2.16
N LYS A 62 4.50 -11.49 3.46
CA LYS A 62 3.60 -10.52 4.09
C LYS A 62 4.38 -9.26 4.42
N LEU A 63 3.99 -8.17 3.81
CA LEU A 63 4.56 -6.85 4.08
C LEU A 63 3.62 -6.05 4.95
N SER A 64 4.16 -5.39 5.97
CA SER A 64 3.40 -4.44 6.78
C SER A 64 4.16 -3.12 6.86
N MET A 65 3.42 -2.04 6.73
CA MET A 65 3.90 -0.67 6.87
C MET A 65 3.12 0.01 8.00
N VAL A 66 3.81 0.45 9.02
CA VAL A 66 3.23 1.16 10.17
C VAL A 66 3.68 2.59 10.14
N ILE A 67 2.71 3.49 10.16
CA ILE A 67 2.92 4.93 10.27
C ILE A 67 2.46 5.36 11.66
N ASP A 68 3.37 5.93 12.44
CA ASP A 68 3.11 6.46 13.78
C ASP A 68 3.69 7.88 13.90
N GLY A 69 2.84 8.86 13.63
CA GLY A 69 3.24 10.28 13.57
C GLY A 69 4.29 10.54 12.48
N ASN A 70 5.53 10.77 12.88
CA ASN A 70 6.67 10.98 11.98
C ASN A 70 7.58 9.75 11.86
N LYS A 71 7.15 8.60 12.35
CA LYS A 71 7.87 7.34 12.30
C LYS A 71 7.26 6.40 11.26
N LEU A 72 8.12 5.74 10.49
CA LEU A 72 7.76 4.66 9.59
C LEU A 72 8.48 3.39 9.98
N ILE A 73 7.74 2.30 10.10
CA ILE A 73 8.28 0.99 10.42
C ILE A 73 7.78 0.00 9.37
N CYS A 74 8.68 -0.78 8.79
CA CYS A 74 8.32 -1.84 7.87
C CYS A 74 8.64 -3.22 8.46
N TYR A 75 7.77 -4.17 8.15
CA TYR A 75 7.91 -5.56 8.56
C TYR A 75 7.79 -6.48 7.34
N LYS A 76 8.57 -7.55 7.36
CA LYS A 76 8.45 -8.68 6.44
C LYS A 76 8.19 -9.94 7.25
N ASN A 77 7.07 -10.62 6.96
CA ASN A 77 6.64 -11.82 7.67
C ASN A 77 6.62 -11.64 9.21
N GLY A 78 6.20 -10.46 9.66
CA GLY A 78 6.12 -10.10 11.07
C GLY A 78 7.42 -9.63 11.70
N GLU A 79 8.56 -9.78 11.04
CA GLU A 79 9.85 -9.31 11.53
C GLU A 79 10.13 -7.88 11.05
N LYS A 80 10.55 -7.01 11.98
CA LYS A 80 10.91 -5.63 11.66
C LYS A 80 12.16 -5.60 10.77
N THR A 81 12.06 -4.91 9.65
CA THR A 81 13.15 -4.80 8.67
C THR A 81 13.77 -3.42 8.64
N VAL A 82 12.98 -2.38 8.88
CA VAL A 82 13.47 -1.00 8.91
C VAL A 82 12.57 -0.15 9.80
N GLU A 83 13.17 0.82 10.45
CA GLU A 83 12.49 1.86 11.23
C GLU A 83 13.21 3.19 10.99
N GLU A 84 12.46 4.21 10.58
CA GLU A 84 12.98 5.55 10.33
C GLU A 84 12.10 6.60 11.00
N THR A 85 12.73 7.65 11.50
CA THR A 85 12.05 8.82 12.08
C THR A 85 12.39 10.04 11.26
N PHE A 86 11.36 10.74 10.81
CA PHE A 86 11.49 11.90 9.93
C PHE A 86 11.34 13.22 10.69
N SER A 87 11.75 14.30 10.05
CA SER A 87 11.69 15.65 10.65
C SER A 87 10.27 16.21 10.82
N ALA A 88 9.29 15.61 10.10
CA ALA A 88 7.90 16.05 10.14
C ALA A 88 6.96 14.85 10.00
N PRO A 89 5.68 14.96 10.41
CA PRO A 89 4.68 13.92 10.23
C PRO A 89 4.47 13.56 8.76
N ILE A 90 4.02 12.33 8.54
CA ILE A 90 3.65 11.85 7.21
C ILE A 90 2.37 12.56 6.77
N ALA A 91 2.41 13.12 5.57
CA ALA A 91 1.29 13.86 5.01
C ALA A 91 0.19 12.91 4.51
N VAL A 92 -1.05 13.25 4.83
CA VAL A 92 -2.22 12.49 4.35
C VAL A 92 -2.43 12.76 2.86
N GLY A 93 -2.59 11.71 2.08
CA GLY A 93 -2.95 11.81 0.68
C GLY A 93 -4.44 12.00 0.45
N THR A 94 -4.78 12.56 -0.69
CA THR A 94 -6.16 12.73 -1.16
C THR A 94 -6.49 11.81 -2.34
N GLY A 95 -5.54 10.98 -2.76
CA GLY A 95 -5.74 10.02 -3.84
C GLY A 95 -6.57 8.81 -3.41
N ASP A 96 -7.23 8.20 -4.37
CA ASP A 96 -7.93 6.94 -4.18
C ASP A 96 -6.95 5.82 -3.79
N LEU A 97 -7.41 4.90 -2.96
CA LEU A 97 -6.66 3.69 -2.65
C LEU A 97 -6.70 2.74 -3.85
N THR A 98 -5.54 2.42 -4.39
CA THR A 98 -5.38 1.52 -5.54
C THR A 98 -4.50 0.32 -5.19
N LEU A 99 -4.74 -0.81 -5.84
CA LEU A 99 -3.95 -2.02 -5.75
C LEU A 99 -3.42 -2.42 -7.13
N GLY A 100 -2.19 -2.89 -7.17
CA GLY A 100 -1.57 -3.44 -8.37
C GLY A 100 -1.13 -2.40 -9.41
N ALA A 101 -1.54 -1.15 -9.26
CA ALA A 101 -1.13 -0.05 -10.13
C ALA A 101 -1.35 1.30 -9.45
N ASN A 102 -0.70 2.33 -9.97
CA ASN A 102 -1.04 3.72 -9.69
C ASN A 102 -1.56 4.36 -10.98
N PRO A 103 -2.86 4.70 -11.06
CA PRO A 103 -3.47 5.20 -12.29
C PRO A 103 -2.94 6.58 -12.72
N ASN A 104 -2.25 7.28 -11.83
CA ASN A 104 -1.67 8.60 -12.09
C ASN A 104 -0.25 8.51 -12.69
N TRP A 105 0.30 7.32 -12.84
CA TRP A 105 1.62 7.09 -13.40
C TRP A 105 1.51 6.33 -14.72
N VAL A 106 2.14 6.87 -15.73
CA VAL A 106 2.11 6.31 -17.09
C VAL A 106 3.10 5.16 -17.16
N ASP A 107 2.70 4.05 -17.77
CA ASP A 107 3.51 2.95 -18.29
C ASP A 107 4.68 2.43 -17.42
N GLY A 108 4.48 1.28 -16.78
CA GLY A 108 5.54 0.46 -16.19
C GLY A 108 5.44 0.19 -14.70
N GLU A 109 4.48 0.74 -13.99
CA GLU A 109 4.31 0.53 -12.55
C GLU A 109 3.20 -0.47 -12.19
N LYS A 110 2.68 -1.19 -13.18
CA LYS A 110 1.73 -2.27 -12.96
C LYS A 110 2.44 -3.47 -12.33
N PHE A 111 1.93 -3.92 -11.20
CA PHE A 111 2.48 -5.10 -10.54
C PHE A 111 2.10 -6.36 -11.32
N GLN A 112 3.09 -7.17 -11.65
CA GLN A 112 2.90 -8.48 -12.25
C GLN A 112 3.14 -9.56 -11.20
N GLY A 113 2.07 -10.07 -10.61
CA GLY A 113 2.13 -11.05 -9.54
C GLY A 113 0.77 -11.26 -8.90
N MET A 114 0.77 -11.86 -7.73
CA MET A 114 -0.42 -12.11 -6.95
C MET A 114 -0.40 -11.30 -5.66
N ILE A 115 -1.51 -10.68 -5.34
CA ILE A 115 -1.75 -9.98 -4.08
C ILE A 115 -2.92 -10.64 -3.38
N THR A 116 -2.82 -10.83 -2.09
CA THR A 116 -3.92 -11.33 -1.24
C THR A 116 -3.86 -10.71 0.15
N ASP A 117 -4.94 -10.81 0.91
CA ASP A 117 -5.00 -10.44 2.33
C ASP A 117 -4.54 -9.00 2.60
N VAL A 118 -5.19 -8.04 1.95
CA VAL A 118 -4.91 -6.62 2.16
C VAL A 118 -5.71 -6.10 3.35
N ARG A 119 -5.00 -5.52 4.32
CA ARG A 119 -5.59 -4.98 5.56
C ARG A 119 -5.13 -3.55 5.79
N ILE A 120 -6.06 -2.69 6.21
CA ILE A 120 -5.75 -1.32 6.65
C ILE A 120 -6.32 -1.13 8.06
N TRP A 121 -5.46 -0.69 8.95
CA TRP A 121 -5.78 -0.38 10.34
C TRP A 121 -5.79 1.14 10.54
N THR A 122 -6.66 1.60 11.43
CA THR A 122 -6.76 3.03 11.80
C THR A 122 -5.82 3.43 12.93
N VAL A 123 -5.06 2.46 13.45
CA VAL A 123 -4.08 2.65 14.53
C VAL A 123 -2.74 2.02 14.14
N ALA A 124 -1.66 2.59 14.65
CA ALA A 124 -0.35 1.96 14.55
C ALA A 124 -0.35 0.63 15.29
N ARG A 125 0.06 -0.45 14.59
CA ARG A 125 0.12 -1.82 15.17
C ARG A 125 1.49 -2.07 15.75
N THR A 126 1.54 -2.73 16.92
CA THR A 126 2.80 -3.20 17.48
C THR A 126 3.34 -4.42 16.73
N GLU A 127 4.62 -4.72 16.95
CA GLU A 127 5.26 -5.90 16.35
C GLU A 127 4.59 -7.20 16.81
N GLU A 128 4.22 -7.30 18.09
CA GLU A 128 3.51 -8.46 18.65
C GLU A 128 2.14 -8.65 18.01
N GLU A 129 1.41 -7.57 17.81
CA GLU A 129 0.13 -7.62 17.12
C GLU A 129 0.27 -8.04 15.66
N ILE A 130 1.27 -7.51 14.94
CA ILE A 130 1.56 -7.88 13.56
C ILE A 130 1.92 -9.37 13.47
N LYS A 131 2.77 -9.86 14.37
CA LYS A 131 3.14 -11.28 14.44
C LYS A 131 1.95 -12.18 14.74
N SER A 132 1.12 -11.80 15.70
CA SER A 132 -0.06 -12.58 16.07
C SER A 132 -1.08 -12.69 14.93
N ASP A 133 -1.17 -11.65 14.10
CA ASP A 133 -2.14 -11.54 13.01
C ASP A 133 -1.63 -12.12 11.67
N LEU A 134 -0.39 -12.62 11.60
CA LEU A 134 0.21 -13.09 10.34
C LEU A 134 -0.66 -14.13 9.62
N ASN A 135 -1.12 -15.13 10.35
CA ASN A 135 -1.91 -16.24 9.82
C ASN A 135 -3.37 -16.18 10.29
N TYR A 136 -3.78 -15.04 10.86
CA TYR A 136 -5.13 -14.92 11.38
C TYR A 136 -6.10 -14.48 10.27
N TYR A 137 -7.24 -15.18 10.20
CA TYR A 137 -8.33 -14.83 9.29
C TYR A 137 -9.40 -14.04 10.05
N PHE A 138 -9.60 -12.79 9.65
CA PHE A 138 -10.65 -11.94 10.21
C PHE A 138 -11.95 -12.13 9.41
N ALA A 139 -12.81 -13.03 9.85
CA ALA A 139 -14.10 -13.29 9.21
C ALA A 139 -15.19 -12.27 9.58
N SER A 140 -14.97 -11.48 10.63
CA SER A 140 -15.95 -10.55 11.17
C SER A 140 -15.30 -9.23 11.62
N LYS A 141 -16.12 -8.26 11.95
CA LYS A 141 -15.68 -6.93 12.40
C LYS A 141 -14.65 -7.04 13.53
N LYS A 142 -13.51 -6.40 13.34
CA LYS A 142 -12.44 -6.24 14.31
C LYS A 142 -12.26 -4.75 14.60
N GLU A 143 -12.11 -4.40 15.86
CA GLU A 143 -11.84 -3.03 16.27
C GLU A 143 -10.59 -2.48 15.58
N ASN A 144 -10.67 -1.25 15.10
CA ASN A 144 -9.61 -0.54 14.38
C ASN A 144 -9.18 -1.15 13.05
N LEU A 145 -9.75 -2.26 12.60
CA LEU A 145 -9.55 -2.79 11.26
C LEU A 145 -10.55 -2.10 10.31
N PHE A 146 -10.05 -1.17 9.52
CA PHE A 146 -10.87 -0.37 8.61
C PHE A 146 -11.21 -1.12 7.33
N LEU A 147 -10.24 -1.86 6.79
CA LEU A 147 -10.38 -2.58 5.54
C LEU A 147 -9.76 -3.97 5.65
N ASN A 148 -10.47 -4.97 5.13
CA ASN A 148 -9.99 -6.32 4.97
C ASN A 148 -10.52 -6.92 3.66
N TRP A 149 -9.65 -6.95 2.66
CA TRP A 149 -9.87 -7.62 1.38
C TRP A 149 -9.10 -8.94 1.37
N ASN A 150 -9.79 -10.05 1.51
CA ASN A 150 -9.16 -11.37 1.54
C ASN A 150 -8.97 -11.98 0.14
N MET A 151 -9.60 -11.39 -0.87
CA MET A 151 -9.50 -11.78 -2.29
C MET A 151 -9.90 -13.25 -2.53
N GLN A 152 -10.97 -13.69 -1.88
CA GLN A 152 -11.50 -15.06 -1.98
C GLN A 152 -12.85 -15.12 -2.68
N GLU A 153 -13.25 -14.08 -3.40
CA GLU A 153 -14.52 -14.02 -4.10
C GLU A 153 -14.62 -15.07 -5.23
N GLY A 154 -13.48 -15.42 -5.82
CA GLY A 154 -13.38 -16.44 -6.89
C GLY A 154 -13.94 -16.02 -8.24
N GLU A 155 -14.87 -15.07 -8.28
CA GLU A 155 -15.51 -14.55 -9.51
C GLU A 155 -15.99 -13.11 -9.30
N GLY A 156 -16.34 -12.45 -10.39
CA GLY A 156 -16.86 -11.08 -10.37
C GLY A 156 -15.77 -10.02 -10.47
N THR A 157 -16.19 -8.76 -10.33
CA THR A 157 -15.35 -7.57 -10.51
C THR A 157 -15.28 -6.68 -9.28
N THR A 158 -15.66 -7.21 -8.11
CA THR A 158 -15.74 -6.44 -6.87
C THR A 158 -15.06 -7.19 -5.74
N LEU A 159 -14.11 -6.54 -5.06
CA LEU A 159 -13.56 -6.99 -3.79
C LEU A 159 -14.44 -6.51 -2.65
N LYS A 160 -14.87 -7.43 -1.80
CA LYS A 160 -15.73 -7.12 -0.66
C LYS A 160 -14.89 -6.78 0.56
N ASN A 161 -15.15 -5.62 1.16
CA ASN A 161 -14.59 -5.33 2.47
C ASN A 161 -15.34 -6.12 3.56
N LEU A 162 -14.68 -7.10 4.17
CA LEU A 162 -15.27 -7.94 5.22
C LEU A 162 -15.63 -7.18 6.49
N MET A 163 -15.07 -5.99 6.69
CA MET A 163 -15.35 -5.16 7.87
C MET A 163 -16.61 -4.29 7.69
N HIS A 164 -16.97 -3.98 6.44
CA HIS A 164 -18.09 -3.10 6.10
C HIS A 164 -18.77 -3.56 4.81
N SER A 165 -19.82 -4.34 4.91
CA SER A 165 -20.51 -4.97 3.77
C SER A 165 -21.05 -4.00 2.70
N SER A 166 -21.21 -2.71 3.03
CA SER A 166 -21.74 -1.70 2.13
C SER A 166 -20.81 -0.53 1.81
N ARG A 167 -19.59 -0.51 2.40
CA ARG A 167 -18.63 0.58 2.23
C ARG A 167 -17.24 0.05 1.90
N ASN A 168 -16.46 0.86 1.19
CA ASN A 168 -15.06 0.54 0.85
C ASN A 168 -14.93 -0.78 0.06
N GLN A 169 -15.87 -1.03 -0.84
CA GLN A 169 -15.72 -2.07 -1.86
C GLN A 169 -14.79 -1.52 -2.95
N ALA A 170 -13.91 -2.36 -3.47
CA ALA A 170 -13.08 -2.01 -4.61
C ALA A 170 -13.60 -2.67 -5.87
N SER A 171 -13.65 -1.90 -6.95
CA SER A 171 -13.89 -2.45 -8.27
C SER A 171 -12.58 -2.99 -8.84
N ILE A 172 -12.61 -4.19 -9.41
CA ILE A 172 -11.48 -4.74 -10.15
C ILE A 172 -11.54 -4.15 -11.55
N VAL A 173 -10.57 -3.34 -11.89
CA VAL A 173 -10.36 -2.87 -13.26
C VAL A 173 -9.29 -3.75 -13.89
N LEU A 174 -9.70 -4.55 -14.88
CA LEU A 174 -8.75 -5.31 -15.69
C LEU A 174 -8.09 -4.33 -16.66
N ILE A 175 -6.83 -4.04 -16.44
CA ILE A 175 -6.01 -3.29 -17.38
C ILE A 175 -5.47 -4.32 -18.37
N ASN A 176 -6.17 -4.50 -19.47
CA ASN A 176 -5.70 -5.35 -20.57
C ASN A 176 -4.51 -4.65 -21.23
N ASP A 177 -3.35 -5.29 -21.22
CA ASP A 177 -2.26 -4.98 -22.14
C ASP A 177 -2.68 -5.48 -23.55
N MET A 178 -3.65 -4.80 -24.13
CA MET A 178 -4.03 -5.03 -25.52
C MET A 178 -3.58 -3.81 -26.32
N ASP A 179 -2.29 -3.77 -26.60
CA ASP A 179 -1.77 -3.16 -27.83
C ASP A 179 -0.35 -3.70 -28.07
N GLU A 180 -0.26 -5.01 -28.37
CA GLU A 180 0.78 -5.53 -29.25
C GLU A 180 0.19 -5.62 -30.66
N THR A 181 0.26 -4.54 -31.41
CA THR A 181 0.22 -4.60 -32.88
C THR A 181 1.35 -3.80 -33.47
#